data_29d22d77c07647ee41fa1225c1514913
#
_entry.id   29d22d77c07647ee41fa1225c1514913
#
_cell.length_a   1.000
_cell.length_b   1.000
_cell.length_c   1.000
_cell.angle_alpha   90.00
_cell.angle_beta   90.00
_cell.angle_gamma   90.00
#
_symmetry.space_group_name_H-M   'P 1'
#
loop_
_entity.id
_entity.type
_entity.pdbx_description
1 polymer ?
#
loop_
_entity_poly.entity_id
_entity_poly.type
_entity_poly.pdbx_seq_one_letter_code
_entity_poly.pdbx_strand_id
1 'polypeptide(L)'
;AATYVQETASSNKNKLYDSYIRAYRWASDRIGNQGVIGFVTNAGWLDSSSADGMRKCITEEFNSIYIYHLKGNARTQGVQRQKEKDNVFGEGSRAPVAIVFLVKNPRSSDRGKIYFHAVDDYLTREEKLAALKRDRSISNTSMNVIVPDAHGDWFNQRDDSFSHFMRMDGKKTKEVAIFKDYSLGVNTNRDAWVYNSSRQTVIDSTKRSVLAFNKALGELNSGTDASSVRQKYIKDVAWSSSLVFRLERKIPSDFSERRIQKSLYRPFFKQNLYFDPESGFTHRPGRWRYIFPDSKAKNLAICSSGVDNLVICINQNAKDAGQIALMTDHIADLHFNGDTQCFPRWLPGEQTKGAEGSLDFGESKEMPSGF
;
A
#
# COMPACT_ATOMS: atom_id res chain seq x y z
N ALA A 1 -13.13 -14.94 -15.54
CA ALA A 1 -12.33 -14.49 -14.38
C ALA A 1 -11.21 -15.46 -14.06
N ALA A 2 -11.46 -16.78 -14.16
CA ALA A 2 -10.43 -17.79 -13.92
C ALA A 2 -9.24 -17.62 -14.90
N THR A 3 -9.51 -17.44 -16.18
CA THR A 3 -8.48 -17.24 -17.22
C THR A 3 -7.61 -16.02 -16.94
N TYR A 4 -8.19 -14.87 -16.62
CA TYR A 4 -7.42 -13.65 -16.29
C TYR A 4 -6.54 -13.84 -15.06
N VAL A 5 -7.02 -14.59 -14.07
CA VAL A 5 -6.28 -14.91 -12.85
C VAL A 5 -5.14 -15.91 -13.10
N GLN A 6 -5.29 -16.80 -14.06
CA GLN A 6 -4.27 -17.78 -14.43
C GLN A 6 -3.11 -17.12 -15.17
N GLU A 7 -3.42 -16.18 -16.08
CA GLU A 7 -2.44 -15.50 -16.92
C GLU A 7 -1.71 -14.33 -16.23
N THR A 8 -2.17 -13.88 -15.04
CA THR A 8 -1.50 -12.77 -14.34
C THR A 8 -0.28 -13.21 -13.58
N ALA A 9 0.82 -12.48 -13.75
CA ALA A 9 2.02 -12.59 -12.94
C ALA A 9 1.90 -11.85 -11.58
N SER A 10 0.87 -11.01 -11.41
CA SER A 10 0.67 -10.22 -10.20
C SER A 10 0.26 -11.10 -9.01
N SER A 11 0.87 -10.85 -7.85
CA SER A 11 0.45 -11.45 -6.57
C SER A 11 -0.90 -10.92 -6.07
N ASN A 12 -1.29 -9.71 -6.47
CA ASN A 12 -2.56 -9.09 -6.07
C ASN A 12 -3.68 -9.39 -7.08
N LYS A 13 -4.25 -10.57 -6.96
CA LYS A 13 -5.32 -11.07 -7.84
C LYS A 13 -6.71 -10.50 -7.52
N ASN A 14 -6.89 -9.86 -6.36
CA ASN A 14 -8.20 -9.41 -5.90
C ASN A 14 -8.85 -8.40 -6.85
N LYS A 15 -8.08 -7.53 -7.48
CA LYS A 15 -8.58 -6.54 -8.44
C LYS A 15 -9.23 -7.16 -9.69
N LEU A 16 -8.84 -8.37 -10.06
CA LEU A 16 -9.44 -9.07 -11.21
C LEU A 16 -10.87 -9.57 -10.95
N TYR A 17 -11.33 -9.51 -9.70
CA TYR A 17 -12.72 -9.84 -9.33
C TYR A 17 -13.66 -8.64 -9.33
N ASP A 18 -13.19 -7.44 -9.69
CA ASP A 18 -14.05 -6.29 -9.86
C ASP A 18 -15.15 -6.56 -10.89
N SER A 19 -16.36 -6.06 -10.62
CA SER A 19 -17.56 -6.37 -11.40
C SER A 19 -17.41 -6.05 -12.88
N TYR A 20 -16.78 -4.93 -13.23
CA TYR A 20 -16.55 -4.54 -14.61
C TYR A 20 -15.57 -5.48 -15.33
N ILE A 21 -14.52 -5.98 -14.68
CA ILE A 21 -13.59 -6.96 -15.26
C ILE A 21 -14.31 -8.29 -15.52
N ARG A 22 -15.16 -8.70 -14.60
CA ARG A 22 -16.01 -9.89 -14.77
C ARG A 22 -16.99 -9.71 -15.93
N ALA A 23 -17.50 -8.49 -16.16
CA ALA A 23 -18.37 -8.20 -17.30
C ALA A 23 -17.65 -8.38 -18.65
N TYR A 24 -16.37 -7.97 -18.75
CA TYR A 24 -15.54 -8.25 -19.93
C TYR A 24 -15.42 -9.76 -20.18
N ARG A 25 -15.09 -10.55 -19.15
CA ARG A 25 -14.99 -12.01 -19.32
C ARG A 25 -16.32 -12.62 -19.72
N TRP A 26 -17.40 -12.21 -19.06
CA TRP A 26 -18.75 -12.69 -19.38
C TRP A 26 -19.14 -12.40 -20.84
N ALA A 27 -18.83 -11.23 -21.35
CA ALA A 27 -19.12 -10.87 -22.74
C ALA A 27 -18.23 -11.66 -23.72
N SER A 28 -16.92 -11.80 -23.43
CA SER A 28 -15.98 -12.58 -24.25
C SER A 28 -16.40 -14.02 -24.40
N ASP A 29 -16.95 -14.63 -23.35
CA ASP A 29 -17.42 -16.03 -23.37
C ASP A 29 -18.68 -16.23 -24.25
N ARG A 30 -19.39 -15.14 -24.58
CA ARG A 30 -20.68 -15.18 -25.31
C ARG A 30 -20.63 -14.71 -26.75
N ILE A 31 -19.60 -13.99 -27.13
CA ILE A 31 -19.56 -13.37 -28.46
C ILE A 31 -19.35 -14.35 -29.61
N GLY A 32 -18.94 -15.59 -29.34
CA GLY A 32 -18.63 -16.58 -30.38
C GLY A 32 -17.41 -16.20 -31.23
N ASN A 33 -17.45 -16.50 -32.53
CA ASN A 33 -16.31 -16.34 -33.44
C ASN A 33 -16.26 -14.96 -34.12
N GLN A 34 -17.37 -14.20 -34.11
CA GLN A 34 -17.43 -12.86 -34.69
C GLN A 34 -18.39 -11.97 -33.90
N GLY A 35 -18.07 -10.68 -33.86
CA GLY A 35 -18.90 -9.66 -33.21
C GLY A 35 -18.11 -8.54 -32.59
N VAL A 36 -18.82 -7.63 -31.94
CA VAL A 36 -18.26 -6.45 -31.25
C VAL A 36 -18.78 -6.41 -29.82
N ILE A 37 -17.88 -6.20 -28.88
CA ILE A 37 -18.19 -5.85 -27.49
C ILE A 37 -17.91 -4.37 -27.32
N GLY A 38 -18.86 -3.61 -26.80
CA GLY A 38 -18.68 -2.19 -26.46
C GLY A 38 -18.95 -1.95 -24.99
N PHE A 39 -17.99 -1.32 -24.29
CA PHE A 39 -18.11 -0.97 -22.89
C PHE A 39 -17.65 0.46 -22.60
N VAL A 40 -18.32 1.12 -21.67
CA VAL A 40 -17.88 2.33 -21.00
C VAL A 40 -17.60 1.95 -19.54
N THR A 41 -16.33 1.89 -19.15
CA THR A 41 -15.94 1.36 -17.84
C THR A 41 -14.78 2.12 -17.24
N ASN A 42 -14.42 1.72 -16.02
CA ASN A 42 -13.17 2.12 -15.38
C ASN A 42 -11.98 1.72 -16.27
N ALA A 43 -11.12 2.70 -16.57
CA ALA A 43 -9.94 2.53 -17.43
C ALA A 43 -8.70 2.04 -16.66
N GLY A 44 -8.76 1.88 -15.35
CA GLY A 44 -7.60 1.51 -14.52
C GLY A 44 -6.98 0.15 -14.85
N TRP A 45 -7.68 -0.72 -15.59
CA TRP A 45 -7.11 -1.99 -16.05
C TRP A 45 -6.10 -1.82 -17.20
N LEU A 46 -6.13 -0.68 -17.89
CA LEU A 46 -5.25 -0.41 -19.03
C LEU A 46 -3.78 -0.32 -18.62
N ASP A 47 -3.49 0.21 -17.43
CA ASP A 47 -2.15 0.45 -16.92
C ASP A 47 -1.82 -0.29 -15.61
N SER A 48 -2.81 -0.93 -14.97
CA SER A 48 -2.60 -1.66 -13.71
C SER A 48 -1.75 -2.92 -13.92
N SER A 49 -0.70 -3.07 -13.12
CA SER A 49 0.13 -4.29 -13.10
C SER A 49 -0.65 -5.56 -12.74
N SER A 50 -1.77 -5.44 -12.00
CA SER A 50 -2.64 -6.58 -11.66
C SER A 50 -3.62 -6.98 -12.75
N ALA A 51 -3.68 -6.25 -13.86
CA ALA A 51 -4.55 -6.55 -14.99
C ALA A 51 -3.79 -7.08 -16.23
N ASP A 52 -2.53 -7.44 -16.08
CA ASP A 52 -1.70 -8.00 -17.14
C ASP A 52 -2.33 -9.24 -17.77
N GLY A 53 -2.83 -10.19 -16.96
CA GLY A 53 -3.53 -11.38 -17.44
C GLY A 53 -4.82 -11.07 -18.20
N MET A 54 -5.58 -10.02 -17.81
CA MET A 54 -6.74 -9.57 -18.58
C MET A 54 -6.31 -9.00 -19.94
N ARG A 55 -5.27 -8.17 -19.99
CA ARG A 55 -4.76 -7.58 -21.23
C ARG A 55 -4.25 -8.65 -22.19
N LYS A 56 -3.50 -9.64 -21.70
CA LYS A 56 -3.03 -10.78 -22.50
C LYS A 56 -4.21 -11.53 -23.14
N CYS A 57 -5.18 -11.96 -22.33
CA CYS A 57 -6.35 -12.68 -22.85
C CYS A 57 -7.13 -11.86 -23.88
N ILE A 58 -7.33 -10.55 -23.66
CA ILE A 58 -8.03 -9.69 -24.63
C ILE A 58 -7.23 -9.58 -25.94
N THR A 59 -5.92 -9.45 -25.86
CA THR A 59 -5.06 -9.38 -27.05
C THR A 59 -5.07 -10.67 -27.86
N GLU A 60 -5.16 -11.82 -27.20
CA GLU A 60 -5.24 -13.14 -27.83
C GLU A 60 -6.62 -13.43 -28.44
N GLU A 61 -7.68 -13.01 -27.76
CA GLU A 61 -9.06 -13.36 -28.12
C GLU A 61 -9.65 -12.44 -29.20
N PHE A 62 -9.17 -11.20 -29.34
CA PHE A 62 -9.75 -10.20 -30.25
C PHE A 62 -8.78 -9.79 -31.34
N ASN A 63 -9.31 -9.52 -32.52
CA ASN A 63 -8.51 -9.05 -33.67
C ASN A 63 -8.08 -7.59 -33.49
N SER A 64 -9.05 -6.73 -33.16
CA SER A 64 -8.81 -5.29 -33.00
C SER A 64 -9.45 -4.78 -31.71
N ILE A 65 -8.74 -3.95 -31.01
CA ILE A 65 -9.08 -3.37 -29.71
C ILE A 65 -9.03 -1.86 -29.86
N TYR A 66 -10.15 -1.18 -29.70
CA TYR A 66 -10.22 0.27 -29.80
C TYR A 66 -10.51 0.88 -28.43
N ILE A 67 -9.71 1.84 -28.02
CA ILE A 67 -9.79 2.49 -26.72
C ILE A 67 -9.86 4.00 -26.89
N TYR A 68 -10.94 4.60 -26.43
CA TYR A 68 -11.09 6.04 -26.31
C TYR A 68 -11.05 6.41 -24.82
N HIS A 69 -9.92 6.95 -24.38
CA HIS A 69 -9.64 7.22 -22.97
C HIS A 69 -10.07 8.64 -22.58
N LEU A 70 -11.04 8.75 -21.68
CA LEU A 70 -11.65 10.01 -21.24
C LEU A 70 -10.95 10.62 -20.01
N LYS A 71 -9.90 9.98 -19.48
CA LYS A 71 -9.20 10.44 -18.26
C LYS A 71 -10.15 10.58 -17.05
N GLY A 72 -9.94 11.56 -16.18
CA GLY A 72 -10.80 11.81 -15.02
C GLY A 72 -10.43 11.02 -13.76
N ASN A 73 -9.17 10.59 -13.63
CA ASN A 73 -8.68 9.88 -12.47
C ASN A 73 -8.51 10.83 -11.27
N ALA A 74 -9.48 10.84 -10.36
CA ALA A 74 -9.44 11.67 -9.15
C ALA A 74 -8.55 11.09 -8.03
N ARG A 75 -7.87 9.94 -8.27
CA ARG A 75 -6.95 9.32 -7.31
C ARG A 75 -5.50 9.76 -7.52
N THR A 76 -5.20 10.45 -8.61
CA THR A 76 -3.90 11.05 -8.88
C THR A 76 -3.72 12.34 -8.09
N GLN A 77 -2.47 12.82 -7.96
CA GLN A 77 -2.11 14.03 -7.23
C GLN A 77 -1.22 14.95 -8.07
N GLY A 78 -1.03 16.19 -7.61
CA GLY A 78 -0.14 17.15 -8.23
C GLY A 78 -0.50 17.46 -9.69
N VAL A 79 0.52 17.56 -10.54
CA VAL A 79 0.37 17.87 -11.97
C VAL A 79 -0.49 16.82 -12.70
N GLN A 80 -0.34 15.55 -12.35
CA GLN A 80 -1.14 14.49 -12.98
C GLN A 80 -2.63 14.66 -12.68
N ARG A 81 -3.00 15.07 -11.45
CA ARG A 81 -4.40 15.38 -11.11
C ARG A 81 -4.96 16.54 -11.94
N GLN A 82 -4.14 17.54 -12.20
CA GLN A 82 -4.53 18.67 -13.04
C GLN A 82 -4.76 18.24 -14.50
N LYS A 83 -3.90 17.39 -15.06
CA LYS A 83 -4.05 16.81 -16.41
C LYS A 83 -5.32 15.97 -16.55
N GLU A 84 -5.63 15.15 -15.55
CA GLU A 84 -6.83 14.32 -15.51
C GLU A 84 -8.13 15.15 -15.42
N LYS A 85 -8.07 16.29 -14.72
CA LYS A 85 -9.16 17.24 -14.53
C LYS A 85 -10.45 16.56 -14.05
N ASP A 86 -11.56 16.82 -14.69
CA ASP A 86 -12.89 16.37 -14.29
C ASP A 86 -13.22 14.97 -14.82
N ASN A 87 -14.09 14.26 -14.11
CA ASN A 87 -14.61 12.97 -14.54
C ASN A 87 -15.91 13.18 -15.34
N VAL A 88 -16.08 12.45 -16.43
CA VAL A 88 -17.28 12.56 -17.29
C VAL A 88 -18.59 12.18 -16.57
N PHE A 89 -18.50 11.36 -15.52
CA PHE A 89 -19.65 11.01 -14.67
C PHE A 89 -19.83 11.94 -13.46
N GLY A 90 -19.02 13.00 -13.34
CA GLY A 90 -19.09 13.95 -12.25
C GLY A 90 -18.42 13.47 -10.96
N GLU A 91 -18.72 14.12 -9.83
CA GLU A 91 -18.03 13.96 -8.55
C GLU A 91 -18.21 12.57 -7.91
N GLY A 92 -19.22 11.81 -8.30
CA GLY A 92 -19.47 10.46 -7.80
C GLY A 92 -18.46 9.41 -8.28
N SER A 93 -17.68 9.67 -9.34
CA SER A 93 -16.70 8.76 -9.90
C SER A 93 -15.27 9.26 -9.69
N ARG A 94 -14.43 8.43 -9.11
CA ARG A 94 -12.99 8.71 -8.88
C ARG A 94 -12.07 7.96 -9.81
N ALA A 95 -12.58 6.99 -10.57
CA ALA A 95 -11.79 6.16 -11.48
C ALA A 95 -11.74 6.81 -12.88
N PRO A 96 -10.63 6.66 -13.61
CA PRO A 96 -10.58 7.09 -15.02
C PRO A 96 -11.59 6.30 -15.84
N VAL A 97 -12.06 6.89 -16.94
CA VAL A 97 -13.09 6.29 -17.79
C VAL A 97 -12.54 6.05 -19.19
N ALA A 98 -12.88 4.90 -19.77
CA ALA A 98 -12.63 4.62 -21.19
C ALA A 98 -13.85 4.01 -21.86
N ILE A 99 -14.02 4.32 -23.14
CA ILE A 99 -14.90 3.62 -24.07
C ILE A 99 -14.02 2.59 -24.78
N VAL A 100 -14.42 1.34 -24.75
CA VAL A 100 -13.64 0.24 -25.33
C VAL A 100 -14.50 -0.56 -26.27
N PHE A 101 -13.99 -0.84 -27.47
CA PHE A 101 -14.57 -1.78 -28.40
C PHE A 101 -13.60 -2.92 -28.66
N LEU A 102 -14.06 -4.15 -28.44
CA LEU A 102 -13.34 -5.36 -28.71
C LEU A 102 -13.98 -6.05 -29.93
N VAL A 103 -13.21 -6.27 -30.97
CA VAL A 103 -13.72 -6.79 -32.25
C VAL A 103 -13.16 -8.17 -32.53
N LYS A 104 -14.05 -9.14 -32.71
CA LYS A 104 -13.73 -10.45 -33.31
C LYS A 104 -14.22 -10.45 -34.76
N ASN A 105 -13.27 -10.61 -35.69
CA ASN A 105 -13.57 -10.66 -37.11
C ASN A 105 -12.63 -11.70 -37.79
N PRO A 106 -13.11 -12.90 -38.14
CA PRO A 106 -12.29 -13.94 -38.73
C PRO A 106 -11.69 -13.55 -40.09
N ARG A 107 -12.23 -12.52 -40.76
CA ARG A 107 -11.72 -11.98 -42.02
C ARG A 107 -10.66 -10.90 -41.83
N SER A 108 -10.42 -10.44 -40.60
CA SER A 108 -9.42 -9.42 -40.32
C SER A 108 -8.00 -10.00 -40.35
N SER A 109 -7.07 -9.24 -40.90
CA SER A 109 -5.62 -9.53 -40.79
C SER A 109 -5.05 -9.12 -39.44
N ASP A 110 -5.73 -8.24 -38.69
CA ASP A 110 -5.32 -7.83 -37.35
C ASP A 110 -5.31 -9.04 -36.39
N ARG A 111 -4.34 -9.04 -35.48
CA ARG A 111 -4.24 -10.01 -34.39
C ARG A 111 -3.83 -9.24 -33.15
N GLY A 112 -4.79 -9.03 -32.24
CA GLY A 112 -4.58 -8.33 -30.98
C GLY A 112 -4.14 -6.87 -31.15
N LYS A 113 -4.50 -6.23 -32.26
CA LYS A 113 -4.04 -4.88 -32.56
C LYS A 113 -4.78 -3.83 -31.74
N ILE A 114 -4.03 -3.02 -31.03
CA ILE A 114 -4.56 -2.05 -30.07
C ILE A 114 -4.48 -0.66 -30.66
N TYR A 115 -5.64 -0.01 -30.76
CA TYR A 115 -5.81 1.35 -31.21
C TYR A 115 -6.25 2.22 -30.04
N PHE A 116 -5.48 3.25 -29.76
CA PHE A 116 -5.67 4.10 -28.58
C PHE A 116 -5.77 5.56 -28.94
N HIS A 117 -6.76 6.22 -28.35
CA HIS A 117 -6.90 7.66 -28.32
C HIS A 117 -7.18 8.11 -26.88
N ALA A 118 -6.58 9.21 -26.46
CA ALA A 118 -6.92 9.87 -25.20
C ALA A 118 -7.33 11.32 -25.48
N VAL A 119 -8.34 11.80 -24.79
CA VAL A 119 -8.67 13.23 -24.81
C VAL A 119 -7.49 14.06 -24.30
N ASP A 120 -7.42 15.32 -24.69
CA ASP A 120 -6.37 16.24 -24.27
C ASP A 120 -6.29 16.39 -22.75
N ASP A 121 -5.14 16.88 -22.27
CA ASP A 121 -4.94 17.21 -20.85
C ASP A 121 -5.78 18.43 -20.46
N TYR A 122 -6.12 18.54 -19.18
CA TYR A 122 -6.78 19.69 -18.55
C TYR A 122 -8.23 19.95 -18.99
N LEU A 123 -8.87 19.03 -19.73
CA LEU A 123 -10.25 19.22 -20.18
C LEU A 123 -11.26 19.08 -19.02
N THR A 124 -12.21 19.99 -18.98
CA THR A 124 -13.40 19.89 -18.16
C THR A 124 -14.31 18.75 -18.63
N ARG A 125 -15.29 18.39 -17.81
CA ARG A 125 -16.29 17.38 -18.16
C ARG A 125 -17.02 17.75 -19.47
N GLU A 126 -17.43 18.99 -19.60
CA GLU A 126 -18.19 19.52 -20.77
C GLU A 126 -17.32 19.45 -22.03
N GLU A 127 -16.04 19.81 -21.94
CA GLU A 127 -15.12 19.76 -23.08
C GLU A 127 -14.86 18.32 -23.52
N LYS A 128 -14.74 17.37 -22.60
CA LYS A 128 -14.62 15.93 -22.92
C LYS A 128 -15.86 15.40 -23.64
N LEU A 129 -17.05 15.77 -23.17
CA LEU A 129 -18.29 15.38 -23.81
C LEU A 129 -18.46 16.05 -25.19
N ALA A 130 -18.00 17.29 -25.36
CA ALA A 130 -17.96 17.98 -26.63
C ALA A 130 -17.01 17.31 -27.64
N ALA A 131 -15.82 16.84 -27.15
CA ALA A 131 -14.90 16.07 -27.97
C ALA A 131 -15.53 14.76 -28.49
N LEU A 132 -16.21 14.00 -27.63
CA LEU A 132 -16.96 12.81 -28.04
C LEU A 132 -18.02 13.11 -29.08
N LYS A 133 -18.78 14.22 -28.89
CA LYS A 133 -19.82 14.64 -29.81
C LYS A 133 -19.24 15.09 -31.16
N ARG A 134 -18.05 15.69 -31.20
CA ARG A 134 -17.33 16.07 -32.39
C ARG A 134 -16.86 14.85 -33.16
N ASP A 135 -16.21 13.91 -32.47
CA ASP A 135 -15.54 12.75 -33.07
C ASP A 135 -16.54 11.71 -33.60
N ARG A 136 -17.68 11.54 -32.95
CA ARG A 136 -18.85 10.70 -33.33
C ARG A 136 -18.53 9.21 -33.57
N SER A 137 -17.40 8.87 -34.17
CA SER A 137 -17.03 7.52 -34.52
C SER A 137 -15.51 7.30 -34.45
N ILE A 138 -15.11 6.04 -34.31
CA ILE A 138 -13.71 5.64 -34.34
C ILE A 138 -13.02 6.04 -35.67
N SER A 139 -13.79 6.02 -36.77
CA SER A 139 -13.25 6.39 -38.10
C SER A 139 -12.82 7.86 -38.19
N ASN A 140 -13.40 8.73 -37.37
CA ASN A 140 -13.10 10.16 -37.35
C ASN A 140 -12.04 10.50 -36.27
N THR A 141 -11.61 9.51 -35.51
CA THR A 141 -10.67 9.69 -34.38
C THR A 141 -9.28 9.27 -34.80
N SER A 142 -8.28 10.14 -34.61
CA SER A 142 -6.87 9.76 -34.79
C SER A 142 -6.46 8.79 -33.68
N MET A 143 -6.19 7.54 -34.05
CA MET A 143 -5.80 6.48 -33.11
C MET A 143 -4.31 6.14 -33.26
N ASN A 144 -3.63 6.06 -32.13
CA ASN A 144 -2.25 5.54 -32.05
C ASN A 144 -2.29 4.03 -31.89
N VAL A 145 -1.36 3.33 -32.52
CA VAL A 145 -1.18 1.88 -32.32
C VAL A 145 -0.31 1.67 -31.10
N ILE A 146 -0.79 0.86 -30.18
CA ILE A 146 -0.03 0.43 -28.99
C ILE A 146 0.51 -0.97 -29.23
N VAL A 147 1.81 -1.14 -28.98
CA VAL A 147 2.47 -2.45 -29.02
C VAL A 147 2.78 -2.86 -27.58
N PRO A 148 2.16 -3.95 -27.07
CA PRO A 148 2.46 -4.46 -25.74
C PRO A 148 3.94 -4.89 -25.62
N ASP A 149 4.49 -4.77 -24.39
CA ASP A 149 5.78 -5.37 -24.10
C ASP A 149 5.68 -6.90 -23.85
N ALA A 150 6.81 -7.54 -23.56
CA ALA A 150 6.88 -8.97 -23.28
C ALA A 150 6.07 -9.39 -22.02
N HIS A 151 5.74 -8.45 -21.15
CA HIS A 151 4.93 -8.66 -19.95
C HIS A 151 3.42 -8.48 -20.20
N GLY A 152 3.04 -8.00 -21.39
CA GLY A 152 1.67 -7.63 -21.73
C GLY A 152 1.25 -6.26 -21.16
N ASP A 153 2.22 -5.40 -20.88
CA ASP A 153 1.93 -4.02 -20.48
C ASP A 153 1.73 -3.16 -21.73
N TRP A 154 0.60 -2.45 -21.78
CA TRP A 154 0.25 -1.56 -22.89
C TRP A 154 0.78 -0.14 -22.67
N PHE A 155 0.73 0.33 -21.42
CA PHE A 155 1.24 1.61 -20.98
C PHE A 155 2.18 1.41 -19.80
N ASN A 156 3.03 2.39 -19.52
CA ASN A 156 4.00 2.31 -18.43
C ASN A 156 4.81 1.00 -18.49
N GLN A 157 5.24 0.64 -19.72
CA GLN A 157 5.99 -0.57 -19.98
C GLN A 157 7.20 -0.66 -19.05
N ARG A 158 7.44 -1.86 -18.52
CA ARG A 158 8.51 -2.08 -17.55
C ARG A 158 9.86 -1.94 -18.23
N ASP A 159 10.74 -1.25 -17.55
CA ASP A 159 12.14 -1.23 -17.92
C ASP A 159 12.83 -2.48 -17.33
N ASP A 160 13.31 -3.35 -18.17
CA ASP A 160 14.00 -4.59 -17.77
C ASP A 160 15.33 -4.30 -17.05
N SER A 161 15.88 -3.08 -17.14
CA SER A 161 17.05 -2.66 -16.38
C SER A 161 16.87 -2.80 -14.88
N PHE A 162 15.62 -2.76 -14.37
CA PHE A 162 15.33 -3.00 -12.96
C PHE A 162 15.81 -4.38 -12.47
N SER A 163 15.82 -5.39 -13.34
CA SER A 163 16.30 -6.72 -13.01
C SER A 163 17.82 -6.78 -12.74
N HIS A 164 18.57 -5.79 -13.21
CA HIS A 164 20.02 -5.66 -13.00
C HIS A 164 20.38 -4.95 -11.70
N PHE A 165 19.41 -4.31 -11.05
CA PHE A 165 19.67 -3.65 -9.76
C PHE A 165 19.70 -4.65 -8.60
N MET A 166 20.65 -4.46 -7.69
CA MET A 166 20.72 -5.21 -6.47
C MET A 166 19.45 -4.98 -5.63
N ARG A 167 18.87 -6.05 -5.11
CA ARG A 167 17.68 -5.96 -4.26
C ARG A 167 18.00 -5.22 -2.96
N MET A 168 17.08 -4.41 -2.49
CA MET A 168 17.24 -3.75 -1.19
C MET A 168 17.08 -4.72 -0.03
N ASP A 169 16.14 -5.68 -0.12
CA ASP A 169 15.86 -6.62 0.97
C ASP A 169 16.17 -8.06 0.59
N GLY A 170 16.86 -8.79 1.50
CA GLY A 170 17.18 -10.22 1.39
C GLY A 170 16.21 -11.14 2.15
N LYS A 171 15.13 -10.62 2.75
CA LYS A 171 14.30 -11.36 3.71
C LYS A 171 13.58 -12.57 3.12
N LYS A 172 13.28 -12.57 1.85
CA LYS A 172 12.50 -13.63 1.19
C LYS A 172 13.29 -14.42 0.14
N THR A 173 14.51 -14.06 -0.12
CA THR A 173 15.33 -14.70 -1.17
C THR A 173 16.70 -15.07 -0.63
N LYS A 174 17.34 -16.07 -1.25
CA LYS A 174 18.74 -16.40 -1.00
C LYS A 174 19.72 -15.52 -1.81
N GLU A 175 19.17 -14.57 -2.57
CA GLU A 175 19.94 -13.66 -3.40
C GLU A 175 20.65 -12.60 -2.56
N VAL A 176 21.75 -12.09 -3.07
CA VAL A 176 22.48 -10.99 -2.45
C VAL A 176 21.60 -9.74 -2.45
N ALA A 177 21.47 -9.11 -1.30
CA ALA A 177 20.70 -7.88 -1.12
C ALA A 177 21.50 -6.87 -0.31
N ILE A 178 21.18 -5.58 -0.48
CA ILE A 178 21.86 -4.50 0.26
C ILE A 178 21.62 -4.65 1.77
N PHE A 179 20.39 -4.96 2.18
CA PHE A 179 20.02 -5.12 3.58
C PHE A 179 19.53 -6.53 3.86
N LYS A 180 20.01 -7.14 4.93
CA LYS A 180 19.55 -8.47 5.37
C LYS A 180 18.12 -8.47 5.88
N ASP A 181 17.68 -7.36 6.45
CA ASP A 181 16.38 -7.24 7.11
C ASP A 181 15.88 -5.81 7.10
N TYR A 182 14.57 -5.68 7.30
CA TYR A 182 13.90 -4.39 7.40
C TYR A 182 12.71 -4.45 8.35
N SER A 183 12.25 -3.30 8.81
CA SER A 183 10.97 -3.13 9.49
C SER A 183 10.05 -2.26 8.65
N LEU A 184 8.74 -2.44 8.79
CA LEU A 184 7.81 -1.39 8.45
C LEU A 184 7.80 -0.31 9.53
N GLY A 185 7.42 0.91 9.17
CA GLY A 185 7.12 1.95 10.14
C GLY A 185 6.05 1.50 11.13
N VAL A 186 5.98 2.17 12.27
CA VAL A 186 4.98 1.86 13.31
C VAL A 186 3.59 2.27 12.84
N ASN A 187 2.63 1.36 12.94
CA ASN A 187 1.21 1.66 12.80
C ASN A 187 0.52 1.56 14.16
N THR A 188 0.10 2.68 14.70
CA THR A 188 -0.58 2.73 15.99
C THR A 188 -2.07 2.44 15.89
N ASN A 189 -2.68 2.76 14.74
CA ASN A 189 -4.13 2.75 14.49
C ASN A 189 -4.93 3.63 15.46
N ARG A 190 -4.23 4.54 16.16
CA ARG A 190 -4.78 5.48 17.15
C ARG A 190 -3.92 6.72 17.37
N ASP A 191 -3.39 7.28 16.31
CA ASP A 191 -2.41 8.38 16.37
C ASP A 191 -2.86 9.54 17.26
N ALA A 192 -4.13 9.92 17.19
CA ALA A 192 -4.69 11.00 18.01
C ALA A 192 -4.55 10.77 19.54
N TRP A 193 -4.31 9.55 19.98
CA TRP A 193 -4.20 9.18 21.40
C TRP A 193 -2.77 9.00 21.86
N VAL A 194 -1.90 8.51 20.95
CA VAL A 194 -0.54 8.07 21.29
C VAL A 194 0.56 8.92 20.67
N TYR A 195 0.22 9.88 19.80
CA TYR A 195 1.15 10.85 19.22
C TYR A 195 0.78 12.27 19.62
N ASN A 196 1.75 13.06 20.08
CA ASN A 196 1.59 14.51 20.25
C ASN A 196 2.95 15.19 20.39
N SER A 197 3.01 16.49 20.05
CA SER A 197 4.18 17.33 20.31
C SER A 197 4.41 17.54 21.81
N SER A 198 3.33 17.62 22.61
CA SER A 198 3.38 17.69 24.06
C SER A 198 3.47 16.29 24.67
N ARG A 199 4.52 16.04 25.45
CA ARG A 199 4.68 14.78 26.19
C ARG A 199 3.55 14.57 27.22
N GLN A 200 3.12 15.65 27.89
CA GLN A 200 2.05 15.58 28.86
C GLN A 200 0.72 15.16 28.22
N THR A 201 0.40 15.69 27.03
CA THR A 201 -0.81 15.30 26.30
C THR A 201 -0.79 13.80 25.94
N VAL A 202 0.37 13.26 25.55
CA VAL A 202 0.50 11.80 25.31
C VAL A 202 0.26 11.01 26.59
N ILE A 203 0.80 11.46 27.73
CA ILE A 203 0.57 10.82 29.03
C ILE A 203 -0.93 10.78 29.34
N ASP A 204 -1.59 11.92 29.31
CA ASP A 204 -2.99 12.06 29.73
C ASP A 204 -3.94 11.28 28.80
N SER A 205 -3.78 11.40 27.49
CA SER A 205 -4.62 10.71 26.50
C SER A 205 -4.45 9.20 26.56
N THR A 206 -3.21 8.73 26.60
CA THR A 206 -2.93 7.28 26.64
C THR A 206 -3.37 6.67 27.97
N LYS A 207 -3.07 7.32 29.10
CA LYS A 207 -3.49 6.86 30.43
C LYS A 207 -5.01 6.75 30.52
N ARG A 208 -5.74 7.75 30.00
CA ARG A 208 -7.21 7.71 29.93
C ARG A 208 -7.69 6.53 29.10
N SER A 209 -7.10 6.28 27.94
CA SER A 209 -7.50 5.17 27.06
C SER A 209 -7.20 3.79 27.68
N VAL A 210 -6.05 3.63 28.36
CA VAL A 210 -5.71 2.39 29.09
C VAL A 210 -6.70 2.14 30.23
N LEU A 211 -7.03 3.17 31.00
CA LEU A 211 -8.03 3.06 32.07
C LEU A 211 -9.42 2.69 31.54
N ALA A 212 -9.84 3.29 30.43
CA ALA A 212 -11.10 2.97 29.77
C ALA A 212 -11.12 1.51 29.25
N PHE A 213 -10.00 1.05 28.65
CA PHE A 213 -9.85 -0.34 28.23
C PHE A 213 -9.99 -1.32 29.41
N ASN A 214 -9.34 -1.05 30.54
CA ASN A 214 -9.42 -1.92 31.71
C ASN A 214 -10.83 -1.90 32.38
N LYS A 215 -11.55 -0.76 32.34
CA LYS A 215 -12.94 -0.71 32.72
C LYS A 215 -13.84 -1.57 31.82
N ALA A 216 -13.63 -1.46 30.48
CA ALA A 216 -14.32 -2.29 29.52
C ALA A 216 -14.09 -3.79 29.79
N LEU A 217 -12.82 -4.15 30.10
CA LEU A 217 -12.47 -5.52 30.48
C LEU A 217 -13.17 -5.97 31.78
N GLY A 218 -13.31 -5.10 32.78
CA GLY A 218 -14.03 -5.38 33.99
C GLY A 218 -15.53 -5.70 33.74
N GLU A 219 -16.18 -4.93 32.85
CA GLU A 219 -17.59 -5.17 32.47
C GLU A 219 -17.75 -6.48 31.68
N LEU A 220 -16.81 -6.80 30.76
CA LEU A 220 -16.81 -8.10 30.09
C LEU A 220 -16.68 -9.27 31.07
N ASN A 221 -15.81 -9.13 32.07
CA ASN A 221 -15.64 -10.14 33.10
C ASN A 221 -16.89 -10.31 33.99
N SER A 222 -17.70 -9.25 34.14
CA SER A 222 -18.97 -9.28 34.86
C SER A 222 -20.16 -9.81 34.03
N GLY A 223 -19.90 -10.28 32.80
CA GLY A 223 -20.91 -10.96 31.97
C GLY A 223 -21.55 -10.10 30.87
N THR A 224 -21.12 -8.85 30.68
CA THR A 224 -21.56 -8.02 29.55
C THR A 224 -20.94 -8.55 28.25
N ASP A 225 -21.70 -8.58 27.17
CA ASP A 225 -21.15 -9.04 25.86
C ASP A 225 -20.10 -8.08 25.27
N ALA A 226 -19.16 -8.64 24.51
CA ALA A 226 -18.02 -7.89 24.00
C ALA A 226 -18.40 -6.79 22.98
N SER A 227 -19.51 -6.92 22.26
CA SER A 227 -19.98 -5.92 21.31
C SER A 227 -20.52 -4.70 22.02
N SER A 228 -21.38 -4.90 23.01
CA SER A 228 -21.95 -3.85 23.85
C SER A 228 -20.88 -3.08 24.62
N VAL A 229 -19.90 -3.80 25.20
CA VAL A 229 -18.75 -3.18 25.86
C VAL A 229 -17.96 -2.30 24.88
N ARG A 230 -17.61 -2.79 23.70
CA ARG A 230 -16.86 -2.01 22.71
C ARG A 230 -17.63 -0.77 22.28
N GLN A 231 -18.93 -0.89 22.05
CA GLN A 231 -19.77 0.24 21.64
C GLN A 231 -19.83 1.30 22.74
N LYS A 232 -19.95 0.91 24.00
CA LYS A 232 -19.97 1.83 25.15
C LYS A 232 -18.69 2.66 25.27
N TYR A 233 -17.53 2.03 25.05
CA TYR A 233 -16.20 2.67 25.17
C TYR A 233 -15.60 3.16 23.85
N ILE A 234 -16.39 3.29 22.77
CA ILE A 234 -15.89 3.65 21.43
C ILE A 234 -15.25 5.04 21.38
N LYS A 235 -15.68 5.96 22.24
CA LYS A 235 -15.13 7.32 22.32
C LYS A 235 -13.83 7.41 23.11
N ASP A 236 -13.54 6.44 23.97
CA ASP A 236 -12.37 6.44 24.87
C ASP A 236 -11.32 5.42 24.48
N VAL A 237 -11.69 4.43 23.68
CA VAL A 237 -10.79 3.39 23.19
C VAL A 237 -10.91 3.30 21.67
N ALA A 238 -9.81 3.60 20.96
CA ALA A 238 -9.71 3.34 19.54
C ALA A 238 -9.50 1.84 19.31
N TRP A 239 -10.58 1.11 19.13
CA TRP A 239 -10.56 -0.34 18.98
C TRP A 239 -9.82 -0.77 17.70
N SER A 240 -8.71 -1.44 17.87
CA SER A 240 -7.98 -2.15 16.82
C SER A 240 -8.08 -3.65 17.05
N SER A 241 -7.75 -4.47 16.03
CA SER A 241 -7.76 -5.93 16.19
C SER A 241 -6.88 -6.39 17.36
N SER A 242 -5.76 -5.71 17.64
CA SER A 242 -4.90 -6.02 18.77
C SER A 242 -5.59 -5.81 20.13
N LEU A 243 -6.34 -4.72 20.31
CA LEU A 243 -7.08 -4.48 21.55
C LEU A 243 -8.34 -5.35 21.66
N VAL A 244 -9.02 -5.61 20.54
CA VAL A 244 -10.15 -6.55 20.53
C VAL A 244 -9.69 -7.94 20.97
N PHE A 245 -8.58 -8.42 20.40
CA PHE A 245 -7.99 -9.70 20.77
C PHE A 245 -7.60 -9.77 22.27
N ARG A 246 -7.05 -8.70 22.84
CA ARG A 246 -6.75 -8.64 24.28
C ARG A 246 -8.01 -8.64 25.14
N LEU A 247 -9.03 -7.89 24.74
CA LEU A 247 -10.31 -7.85 25.42
C LEU A 247 -10.95 -9.24 25.49
N GLU A 248 -11.02 -9.92 24.35
CA GLU A 248 -11.59 -11.28 24.25
C GLU A 248 -10.81 -12.32 25.07
N ARG A 249 -9.49 -12.16 25.16
CA ARG A 249 -8.61 -13.01 25.98
C ARG A 249 -8.52 -12.56 27.45
N LYS A 250 -9.24 -11.53 27.82
CA LYS A 250 -9.28 -11.01 29.21
C LYS A 250 -7.90 -10.58 29.73
N ILE A 251 -7.05 -10.03 28.84
CA ILE A 251 -5.69 -9.61 29.19
C ILE A 251 -5.70 -8.10 29.49
N PRO A 252 -5.40 -7.65 30.72
CA PRO A 252 -5.36 -6.22 31.06
C PRO A 252 -4.18 -5.52 30.39
N SER A 253 -4.25 -4.19 30.33
CA SER A 253 -3.16 -3.34 29.87
C SER A 253 -2.71 -2.40 30.98
N ASP A 254 -1.41 -2.10 31.02
CA ASP A 254 -0.81 -1.15 31.94
C ASP A 254 -0.26 0.06 31.20
N PHE A 255 -0.20 1.18 31.91
CA PHE A 255 0.40 2.40 31.41
C PHE A 255 1.76 2.64 32.06
N SER A 256 2.76 3.01 31.27
CA SER A 256 4.06 3.43 31.79
C SER A 256 4.60 4.61 30.98
N GLU A 257 4.94 5.69 31.66
CA GLU A 257 5.54 6.87 31.02
C GLU A 257 6.89 6.58 30.35
N ARG A 258 7.58 5.52 30.79
CA ARG A 258 8.86 5.07 30.20
C ARG A 258 8.71 4.61 28.74
N ARG A 259 7.48 4.27 28.32
CA ARG A 259 7.15 3.86 26.95
C ARG A 259 6.96 5.05 25.99
N ILE A 260 7.13 6.28 26.48
CA ILE A 260 7.01 7.49 25.66
C ILE A 260 8.39 7.89 25.17
N GLN A 261 8.54 7.93 23.83
CA GLN A 261 9.79 8.27 23.15
C GLN A 261 9.55 9.16 21.94
N LYS A 262 10.63 9.71 21.37
CA LYS A 262 10.56 10.46 20.12
C LYS A 262 10.40 9.51 18.93
N SER A 263 9.62 9.93 17.96
CA SER A 263 9.37 9.20 16.72
C SER A 263 9.36 10.18 15.53
N LEU A 264 9.88 9.77 14.39
CA LEU A 264 9.73 10.49 13.13
C LEU A 264 8.30 10.27 12.62
N TYR A 265 7.42 11.24 12.86
CA TYR A 265 5.99 11.13 12.58
C TYR A 265 5.64 11.52 11.14
N ARG A 266 6.28 12.58 10.62
CA ARG A 266 6.16 13.04 9.22
C ARG A 266 7.54 13.49 8.75
N PRO A 267 7.77 13.68 7.47
CA PRO A 267 9.05 14.15 6.97
C PRO A 267 9.53 15.38 7.75
N PHE A 268 10.74 15.30 8.32
CA PHE A 268 11.37 16.34 9.13
C PHE A 268 10.61 16.74 10.41
N PHE A 269 9.58 15.99 10.80
CA PHE A 269 8.76 16.30 11.97
C PHE A 269 8.72 15.16 12.97
N LYS A 270 9.29 15.38 14.16
CA LYS A 270 9.32 14.43 15.27
C LYS A 270 8.23 14.76 16.30
N GLN A 271 7.57 13.73 16.81
CA GLN A 271 6.60 13.82 17.92
C GLN A 271 6.96 12.85 19.04
N ASN A 272 6.32 13.02 20.20
CA ASN A 272 6.34 12.00 21.24
C ASN A 272 5.34 10.90 20.85
N LEU A 273 5.76 9.65 20.98
CA LEU A 273 4.99 8.44 20.71
C LEU A 273 4.93 7.59 21.98
N TYR A 274 3.74 7.16 22.36
CA TYR A 274 3.61 6.04 23.27
C TYR A 274 3.78 4.73 22.51
N PHE A 275 4.94 4.09 22.68
CA PHE A 275 5.30 2.85 22.00
C PHE A 275 5.21 1.67 22.97
N ASP A 276 4.16 0.88 22.81
CA ASP A 276 3.88 -0.28 23.65
C ASP A 276 3.48 -1.49 22.80
N PRO A 277 4.47 -2.22 22.31
CA PRO A 277 4.23 -3.38 21.46
C PRO A 277 3.63 -4.59 22.22
N GLU A 278 3.70 -4.61 23.54
CA GLU A 278 3.24 -5.76 24.35
C GLU A 278 1.78 -5.63 24.78
N SER A 279 1.32 -4.42 25.08
CA SER A 279 -0.04 -4.21 25.58
C SER A 279 -1.09 -4.10 24.48
N GLY A 280 -0.71 -4.17 23.21
CA GLY A 280 -1.63 -3.98 22.08
C GLY A 280 -2.00 -2.51 21.80
N PHE A 281 -1.49 -1.55 22.60
CA PHE A 281 -1.68 -0.12 22.36
C PHE A 281 -0.84 0.39 21.17
N THR A 282 0.16 -0.36 20.72
CA THR A 282 0.76 -0.20 19.40
C THR A 282 0.28 -1.34 18.51
N HIS A 283 -0.57 -1.05 17.53
CA HIS A 283 -1.27 -2.07 16.73
C HIS A 283 -0.33 -2.96 15.92
N ARG A 284 0.59 -2.33 15.19
CA ARG A 284 1.64 -3.01 14.43
C ARG A 284 2.99 -2.36 14.74
N PRO A 285 3.67 -2.85 15.77
CA PRO A 285 4.90 -2.23 16.26
C PRO A 285 6.10 -2.41 15.32
N GLY A 286 6.03 -3.30 14.33
CA GLY A 286 7.18 -3.62 13.49
C GLY A 286 8.28 -4.36 14.26
N ARG A 287 9.50 -4.28 13.76
CA ARG A 287 10.70 -4.91 14.36
C ARG A 287 11.58 -3.91 15.12
N TRP A 288 11.04 -2.80 15.54
CA TRP A 288 11.77 -1.69 16.14
C TRP A 288 12.52 -2.06 17.41
N ARG A 289 12.07 -3.06 18.17
CA ARG A 289 12.83 -3.61 19.32
C ARG A 289 14.17 -4.20 18.94
N TYR A 290 14.28 -4.78 17.74
CA TYR A 290 15.52 -5.34 17.23
C TYR A 290 16.42 -4.27 16.64
N ILE A 291 15.85 -3.22 16.10
CA ILE A 291 16.57 -2.12 15.47
C ILE A 291 17.20 -1.21 16.54
N PHE A 292 16.46 -0.93 17.62
CA PHE A 292 16.92 -0.13 18.75
C PHE A 292 16.76 -0.92 20.05
N PRO A 293 17.61 -1.94 20.30
CA PRO A 293 17.56 -2.69 21.53
C PRO A 293 17.97 -1.80 22.72
N ASP A 294 17.21 -1.86 23.81
CA ASP A 294 17.61 -1.22 25.06
C ASP A 294 18.66 -2.08 25.77
N SER A 295 19.91 -1.65 25.74
CA SER A 295 21.02 -2.35 26.37
C SER A 295 21.00 -2.30 27.91
N LYS A 296 20.11 -1.52 28.52
CA LYS A 296 20.09 -1.28 29.97
C LYS A 296 18.85 -1.81 30.69
N ALA A 297 17.79 -2.17 30.01
CA ALA A 297 16.55 -2.60 30.63
C ALA A 297 16.19 -4.05 30.31
N LYS A 298 16.61 -4.98 31.14
CA LYS A 298 16.30 -6.42 31.04
C LYS A 298 14.79 -6.74 31.04
N ASN A 299 13.89 -5.76 31.27
CA ASN A 299 12.45 -5.97 31.38
C ASN A 299 11.56 -4.94 30.69
N LEU A 300 12.06 -3.96 29.97
CA LEU A 300 11.24 -3.00 29.21
C LEU A 300 11.75 -2.92 27.78
N ALA A 301 10.89 -3.30 26.89
CA ALA A 301 11.07 -3.15 25.46
C ALA A 301 10.97 -1.69 25.04
N ILE A 302 11.93 -0.88 25.40
CA ILE A 302 12.04 0.50 25.00
C ILE A 302 13.22 0.56 24.04
N CYS A 303 12.94 0.95 22.82
CA CYS A 303 13.98 1.42 21.94
C CYS A 303 14.54 2.69 22.57
N SER A 304 15.70 2.64 23.18
CA SER A 304 16.34 3.83 23.69
C SER A 304 17.03 4.56 22.54
N SER A 305 16.89 5.88 22.52
CA SER A 305 17.62 6.77 21.62
C SER A 305 19.15 6.80 21.87
N GLY A 306 19.65 5.85 22.63
CA GLY A 306 21.06 5.78 23.03
C GLY A 306 21.88 4.74 22.26
N VAL A 307 21.31 4.03 21.30
CA VAL A 307 22.07 3.17 20.39
C VAL A 307 22.36 3.98 19.13
N ASP A 308 23.64 4.05 18.77
CA ASP A 308 24.12 4.70 17.52
C ASP A 308 23.68 3.96 16.27
N ASN A 309 22.40 3.63 16.18
CA ASN A 309 21.83 3.04 14.99
C ASN A 309 21.12 4.09 14.15
N LEU A 310 21.31 3.99 12.86
CA LEU A 310 20.61 4.81 11.86
C LEU A 310 19.74 3.90 11.02
N VAL A 311 18.59 4.41 10.66
CA VAL A 311 17.61 3.71 9.83
C VAL A 311 17.32 4.52 8.59
N ILE A 312 17.49 3.91 7.43
CA ILE A 312 17.10 4.51 6.15
C ILE A 312 15.63 4.17 5.92
N CYS A 313 14.81 5.21 5.85
CA CYS A 313 13.37 5.09 5.63
C CYS A 313 13.02 5.48 4.21
N ILE A 314 12.38 4.58 3.46
CA ILE A 314 11.92 4.82 2.10
C ILE A 314 10.42 4.56 1.98
N ASN A 315 9.79 5.25 1.03
CA ASN A 315 8.40 5.03 0.69
C ASN A 315 8.25 3.86 -0.28
N GLN A 316 7.37 2.89 0.02
CA GLN A 316 7.04 1.78 -0.88
C GLN A 316 6.16 2.20 -2.07
N ASN A 317 5.34 3.23 -1.91
CA ASN A 317 4.30 3.63 -2.86
C ASN A 317 4.59 5.02 -3.43
N ALA A 318 5.77 5.22 -3.97
CA ALA A 318 6.25 6.52 -4.47
C ALA A 318 5.51 7.06 -5.72
N LYS A 319 4.35 6.52 -6.07
CA LYS A 319 3.68 6.85 -7.33
C LYS A 319 3.39 8.34 -7.53
N ASP A 320 3.15 9.10 -6.46
CA ASP A 320 2.61 10.46 -6.59
C ASP A 320 3.33 11.54 -5.77
N ALA A 321 4.19 11.17 -4.84
CA ALA A 321 4.81 12.13 -3.89
C ALA A 321 6.32 12.34 -4.11
N GLY A 322 6.89 11.74 -5.15
CA GLY A 322 8.33 11.62 -5.28
C GLY A 322 8.92 10.63 -4.27
N GLN A 323 10.07 10.07 -4.60
CA GLN A 323 10.77 9.19 -3.68
C GLN A 323 11.52 10.04 -2.65
N ILE A 324 11.16 9.90 -1.37
CA ILE A 324 11.91 10.50 -0.28
C ILE A 324 12.59 9.38 0.49
N ALA A 325 13.91 9.42 0.53
CA ALA A 325 14.71 8.62 1.44
C ALA A 325 15.18 9.53 2.58
N LEU A 326 14.88 9.17 3.82
CA LEU A 326 15.32 9.90 5.01
C LEU A 326 16.03 8.97 5.96
N MET A 327 17.06 9.47 6.62
CA MET A 327 17.71 8.75 7.71
C MET A 327 17.19 9.26 9.05
N THR A 328 17.02 8.34 10.00
CA THR A 328 16.59 8.67 11.36
C THR A 328 17.25 7.76 12.38
N ASP A 329 17.51 8.30 13.53
CA ASP A 329 17.95 7.63 14.76
C ASP A 329 16.76 7.31 15.70
N HIS A 330 15.52 7.45 15.18
CA HIS A 330 14.28 7.27 15.93
C HIS A 330 13.36 6.29 15.23
N ILE A 331 12.38 5.76 15.95
CA ILE A 331 11.27 5.00 15.36
C ILE A 331 10.56 5.88 14.33
N ALA A 332 10.27 5.33 13.15
CA ALA A 332 9.48 6.01 12.13
C ALA A 332 8.02 5.51 12.12
N ASP A 333 7.10 6.44 11.90
CA ASP A 333 5.69 6.13 11.64
C ASP A 333 5.52 5.44 10.28
N LEU A 334 4.53 4.54 10.16
CA LEU A 334 4.28 3.84 8.91
C LEU A 334 3.94 4.80 7.76
N HIS A 335 3.19 5.85 8.06
CA HIS A 335 2.70 6.81 7.08
C HIS A 335 3.50 8.12 7.09
N PHE A 336 4.78 8.08 7.55
CA PHE A 336 5.56 9.30 7.59
C PHE A 336 5.72 9.92 6.18
N ASN A 337 5.80 9.07 5.15
CA ASN A 337 5.82 9.45 3.73
C ASN A 337 5.19 8.35 2.85
N GLY A 338 3.92 7.98 3.11
CA GLY A 338 3.28 6.79 2.54
C GLY A 338 3.61 5.53 3.35
N ASP A 339 3.49 4.35 2.76
CA ASP A 339 3.87 3.11 3.44
C ASP A 339 5.39 2.99 3.52
N THR A 340 5.93 3.13 4.72
CA THR A 340 7.37 3.27 4.95
C THR A 340 8.04 1.93 5.21
N GLN A 341 9.11 1.64 4.46
CA GLN A 341 10.10 0.61 4.81
C GLN A 341 11.32 1.25 5.45
N CYS A 342 11.84 0.59 6.47
CA CYS A 342 12.89 1.08 7.35
C CYS A 342 14.03 0.07 7.40
N PHE A 343 15.17 0.43 6.86
CA PHE A 343 16.36 -0.41 6.74
C PHE A 343 17.40 0.05 7.76
N PRO A 344 17.69 -0.76 8.79
CA PRO A 344 18.68 -0.40 9.81
C PRO A 344 20.10 -0.53 9.27
N ARG A 345 20.99 0.39 9.67
CA ARG A 345 22.42 0.30 9.41
C ARG A 345 23.03 -0.91 10.09
N TRP A 346 22.63 -1.17 11.34
CA TRP A 346 23.11 -2.26 12.16
C TRP A 346 21.99 -3.21 12.53
N LEU A 347 22.28 -4.50 12.55
CA LEU A 347 21.42 -5.52 13.13
C LEU A 347 22.08 -6.06 14.40
N PRO A 348 21.30 -6.40 15.46
CA PRO A 348 21.84 -7.11 16.61
C PRO A 348 22.53 -8.39 16.13
N GLY A 349 23.71 -8.68 16.67
CA GLY A 349 24.43 -9.91 16.36
C GLY A 349 23.56 -11.14 16.62
N GLU A 350 23.67 -12.17 15.78
CA GLU A 350 23.08 -13.47 16.06
C GLU A 350 23.71 -14.01 17.35
N GLN A 351 22.90 -14.30 18.36
CA GLN A 351 23.37 -15.03 19.53
C GLN A 351 23.85 -16.39 19.05
N THR A 352 25.15 -16.59 18.99
CA THR A 352 25.72 -17.93 18.88
C THR A 352 25.27 -18.71 20.13
N LYS A 353 24.44 -19.73 19.93
CA LYS A 353 24.17 -20.74 20.94
C LYS A 353 25.50 -21.45 21.25
N GLY A 354 26.20 -20.92 22.18
CA GLY A 354 27.49 -21.48 22.61
C GLY A 354 27.71 -21.19 24.07
N ALA A 355 27.69 -22.25 24.85
CA ALA A 355 28.16 -22.41 26.22
C ALA A 355 27.50 -21.63 27.34
N GLU A 356 27.04 -22.36 28.30
CA GLU A 356 26.51 -22.00 29.59
C GLU A 356 27.14 -20.74 30.22
N GLY A 357 26.29 -19.75 30.52
CA GLY A 357 26.51 -18.87 31.67
C GLY A 357 26.87 -17.42 31.42
N SER A 358 27.03 -16.89 30.19
CA SER A 358 27.13 -15.46 29.97
C SER A 358 26.22 -15.00 28.81
N LEU A 359 25.35 -14.02 29.10
CA LEU A 359 24.66 -13.27 28.08
C LEU A 359 25.67 -12.34 27.40
N ASP A 360 26.40 -12.88 26.43
CA ASP A 360 27.24 -12.08 25.57
C ASP A 360 26.34 -11.38 24.56
N PHE A 361 26.14 -10.07 24.73
CA PHE A 361 25.49 -9.20 23.73
C PHE A 361 26.52 -9.02 22.61
N GLY A 362 26.53 -9.99 21.67
CA GLY A 362 27.43 -9.97 20.54
C GLY A 362 27.45 -8.62 19.86
N GLU A 363 28.60 -8.14 19.49
CA GLU A 363 28.85 -6.91 18.76
C GLU A 363 27.92 -6.82 17.54
N SER A 364 27.28 -5.68 17.38
CA SER A 364 26.48 -5.39 16.19
C SER A 364 27.40 -5.45 14.96
N LYS A 365 27.13 -6.39 14.05
CA LYS A 365 27.90 -6.49 12.82
C LYS A 365 27.45 -5.45 11.82
N GLU A 366 28.41 -4.73 11.29
CA GLU A 366 28.22 -3.80 10.18
C GLU A 366 27.61 -4.54 8.99
N MET A 367 26.56 -3.99 8.41
CA MET A 367 26.07 -4.47 7.14
C MET A 367 27.10 -4.11 6.08
N PRO A 368 27.42 -5.02 5.13
CA PRO A 368 28.36 -4.69 4.07
C PRO A 368 27.93 -3.37 3.43
N SER A 369 28.80 -2.39 3.53
CA SER A 369 28.62 -1.10 2.86
C SER A 369 28.70 -1.34 1.36
N GLY A 370 27.56 -1.35 0.70
CA GLY A 370 27.49 -1.33 -0.76
C GLY A 370 27.61 0.10 -1.29
N PHE A 371 28.65 0.82 -0.88
CA PHE A 371 29.03 2.10 -1.46
C PHE A 371 30.54 2.09 -1.70
#